data_bc61131fee5a6c7abca478e7d846d39a
#
_entry.id   bc61131fee5a6c7abca478e7d846d39a
#
_cell.length_a   1.000
_cell.length_b   1.000
_cell.length_c   1.000
_cell.angle_alpha   90.00
_cell.angle_beta   90.00
_cell.angle_gamma   90.00
#
_symmetry.space_group_name_H-M   'P 1'
#
loop_
_entity.id
_entity.type
_entity.pdbx_description
1 polymer ?
#
loop_
_entity_poly.entity_id
_entity_poly.type
_entity_poly.pdbx_seq_one_letter_code
_entity_poly.pdbx_strand_id
1 'polypeptide(L)' 'MQKDTFKLRPTDEFIELMKLLKLKQIAQSGGHAKLIIEDGLVNVNGQQEFRKRKKLRAGDIVKLEEITISITK' A
#
# COMPACT_ATOMS: atom_id res chain seq x y z
N MET A 1 12.15 3.04 12.26
CA MET A 1 11.61 2.55 10.99
C MET A 1 10.84 1.26 11.24
N GLN A 2 9.61 1.20 10.76
CA GLN A 2 8.74 0.05 10.95
C GLN A 2 8.61 -0.74 9.66
N LYS A 3 8.88 -2.03 9.73
CA LYS A 3 8.75 -2.91 8.57
C LYS A 3 7.61 -3.89 8.80
N ASP A 4 6.82 -4.10 7.77
CA ASP A 4 5.68 -5.00 7.83
C ASP A 4 5.57 -5.76 6.52
N THR A 5 4.75 -6.79 6.51
CA THR A 5 4.54 -7.64 5.37
C THR A 5 3.04 -7.82 5.15
N PHE A 6 2.62 -7.80 3.89
CA PHE A 6 1.26 -8.14 3.54
C PHE A 6 1.28 -9.35 2.62
N LYS A 7 0.68 -10.45 3.06
CA LYS A 7 0.63 -11.68 2.27
C LYS A 7 -0.67 -11.72 1.48
N LEU A 8 -0.55 -11.82 0.16
CA LEU A 8 -1.71 -12.00 -0.70
C LEU A 8 -2.33 -13.38 -0.46
N ARG A 9 -3.65 -13.47 -0.55
CA ARG A 9 -4.33 -14.76 -0.48
C ARG A 9 -3.98 -15.59 -1.73
N PRO A 10 -4.03 -16.91 -1.66
CA PRO A 10 -3.68 -17.75 -2.82
C PRO A 10 -4.49 -17.44 -4.07
N THR A 11 -5.72 -16.93 -3.89
CA THR A 11 -6.61 -16.58 -5.00
C THR A 11 -6.41 -15.16 -5.51
N ASP A 12 -5.63 -14.33 -4.81
CA ASP A 12 -5.43 -12.93 -5.18
C ASP A 12 -4.14 -12.78 -5.97
N GLU A 13 -4.21 -12.09 -7.11
CA GLU A 13 -3.02 -11.76 -7.88
C GLU A 13 -2.45 -10.41 -7.49
N PHE A 14 -3.25 -9.56 -6.86
CA PHE A 14 -2.85 -8.21 -6.47
C PHE A 14 -3.74 -7.68 -5.36
N ILE A 15 -3.33 -6.57 -4.77
CA ILE A 15 -4.17 -5.78 -3.88
C ILE A 15 -4.05 -4.32 -4.32
N GLU A 16 -5.16 -3.60 -4.31
CA GLU A 16 -5.12 -2.17 -4.62
C GLU A 16 -4.51 -1.39 -3.46
N LEU A 17 -3.72 -0.36 -3.80
CA LEU A 17 -3.01 0.44 -2.81
C LEU A 17 -3.93 0.98 -1.72
N MET A 18 -5.06 1.57 -2.12
CA MET A 18 -6.04 2.11 -1.18
C MET A 18 -6.52 1.04 -0.20
N LYS A 19 -6.79 -0.17 -0.71
CA LYS A 19 -7.26 -1.26 0.11
C LYS A 19 -6.18 -1.73 1.10
N LEU A 20 -4.93 -1.75 0.65
CA LEU A 20 -3.82 -2.13 1.53
C LEU A 20 -3.73 -1.18 2.73
N LEU A 21 -3.82 0.13 2.48
CA LEU A 21 -3.74 1.12 3.55
C LEU A 21 -4.85 0.96 4.56
N LYS A 22 -6.06 0.59 4.10
CA LYS A 22 -7.18 0.33 4.99
C LYS A 22 -6.96 -0.94 5.81
N LEU A 23 -6.54 -2.02 5.18
CA LEU A 23 -6.34 -3.29 5.85
C LEU A 23 -5.23 -3.23 6.89
N LYS A 24 -4.21 -2.43 6.64
CA LYS A 24 -3.11 -2.23 7.59
C LYS A 24 -3.45 -1.15 8.63
N GLN A 25 -4.65 -0.60 8.59
CA GLN A 25 -5.13 0.40 9.54
C GLN A 25 -4.29 1.69 9.51
N ILE A 26 -3.59 1.93 8.42
CA ILE A 26 -2.89 3.20 8.20
C ILE A 26 -3.92 4.26 7.86
N ALA A 27 -4.95 3.88 7.12
CA ALA A 27 -6.08 4.74 6.80
C ALA A 27 -7.34 4.19 7.47
N GLN A 28 -8.18 5.08 7.99
CA GLN A 28 -9.40 4.69 8.69
C GLN A 28 -10.56 4.44 7.74
N SER A 29 -10.47 4.96 6.53
CA SER A 29 -11.53 4.82 5.53
C SER A 29 -10.95 4.91 4.13
N GLY A 30 -11.78 4.60 3.12
CA GLY A 30 -11.37 4.76 1.73
C GLY A 30 -11.04 6.20 1.40
N GLY A 31 -11.85 7.16 1.91
CA GLY A 31 -11.59 8.57 1.69
C GLY A 31 -10.27 9.04 2.33
N HIS A 32 -9.98 8.53 3.52
CA HIS A 32 -8.72 8.85 4.18
C HIS A 32 -7.54 8.29 3.39
N ALA A 33 -7.64 7.05 2.92
CA ALA A 33 -6.59 6.44 2.10
C ALA A 33 -6.37 7.23 0.81
N LYS A 34 -7.45 7.68 0.18
CA LYS A 34 -7.38 8.47 -1.03
C LYS A 34 -6.60 9.76 -0.79
N LEU A 35 -6.87 10.46 0.32
CA LEU A 35 -6.17 11.69 0.65
C LEU A 35 -4.68 11.45 0.84
N ILE A 36 -4.32 10.41 1.57
CA ILE A 36 -2.92 10.05 1.81
C ILE A 36 -2.20 9.83 0.49
N ILE A 37 -2.83 9.10 -0.42
CA ILE A 37 -2.22 8.77 -1.71
C ILE A 37 -2.12 10.02 -2.59
N GLU A 38 -3.17 10.82 -2.67
CA GLU A 38 -3.20 12.01 -3.52
C GLU A 38 -2.27 13.11 -3.00
N ASP A 39 -1.98 13.13 -1.72
CA ASP A 39 -1.02 14.07 -1.15
C ASP A 39 0.43 13.68 -1.42
N GLY A 40 0.65 12.55 -2.09
CA GLY A 40 1.99 12.13 -2.48
C GLY A 40 2.81 11.54 -1.35
N LEU A 41 2.15 11.04 -0.31
CA LEU A 41 2.85 10.50 0.86
C LEU A 41 3.29 9.05 0.67
N VAL A 42 2.85 8.40 -0.41
CA VAL A 42 3.09 6.97 -0.63
C VAL A 42 4.08 6.76 -1.77
N ASN A 43 5.09 5.93 -1.52
CA ASN A 43 6.02 5.47 -2.55
C ASN A 43 5.80 3.98 -2.80
N VAL A 44 5.84 3.58 -4.05
CA VAL A 44 5.79 2.18 -4.44
C VAL A 44 7.06 1.89 -5.22
N ASN A 45 7.88 0.97 -4.72
CA ASN A 45 9.15 0.59 -5.34
C ASN A 45 10.05 1.82 -5.56
N GLY A 46 10.05 2.75 -4.60
CA GLY A 46 10.92 3.91 -4.64
C GLY A 46 10.38 5.09 -5.45
N GLN A 47 9.19 4.97 -6.01
CA GLN A 47 8.57 6.05 -6.77
C GLN A 47 7.28 6.50 -6.11
N GLN A 48 7.07 7.82 -6.10
CA GLN A 48 5.86 8.41 -5.55
C GLN A 48 4.64 7.94 -6.36
N GLU A 49 3.62 7.45 -5.68
CA GLU A 49 2.44 6.90 -6.32
C GLU A 49 1.21 7.72 -5.94
N PHE A 50 0.47 8.17 -6.95
CA PHE A 50 -0.74 8.98 -6.74
C PHE A 50 -2.04 8.23 -7.08
N ARG A 51 -1.93 7.04 -7.66
CA ARG A 51 -3.11 6.28 -8.08
C ARG A 51 -3.61 5.42 -6.93
N LYS A 52 -4.80 5.68 -6.45
CA LYS A 52 -5.39 4.94 -5.34
C LYS A 52 -5.66 3.48 -5.67
N ARG A 53 -5.83 3.17 -6.95
CA ARG A 53 -6.09 1.81 -7.42
C ARG A 53 -4.87 1.14 -8.02
N LYS A 54 -3.69 1.62 -7.68
CA LYS A 54 -2.46 0.96 -8.12
C LYS A 54 -2.48 -0.49 -7.66
N LYS A 55 -2.31 -1.42 -8.60
CA LYS A 55 -2.27 -2.85 -8.32
C LYS A 55 -0.90 -3.24 -7.78
N LEU A 56 -0.88 -3.73 -6.55
CA LEU A 56 0.34 -4.18 -5.89
C LEU A 56 0.42 -5.68 -5.97
N ARG A 57 1.54 -6.20 -6.42
CA ARG A 57 1.76 -7.63 -6.60
C ARG A 57 2.89 -8.09 -5.71
N ALA A 58 3.05 -9.40 -5.61
CA ALA A 58 4.15 -9.97 -4.84
C ALA A 58 5.48 -9.41 -5.35
N GLY A 59 6.32 -8.96 -4.43
CA GLY A 59 7.59 -8.33 -4.76
C GLY A 59 7.56 -6.82 -4.72
N ASP A 60 6.37 -6.21 -4.69
CA ASP A 60 6.25 -4.75 -4.58
C ASP A 60 6.50 -4.32 -3.15
N ILE A 61 7.08 -3.14 -2.99
CA ILE A 61 7.38 -2.56 -1.69
C ILE A 61 6.71 -1.20 -1.60
N VAL A 62 5.89 -1.02 -0.58
CA VAL A 62 5.17 0.23 -0.32
C VAL A 62 5.80 0.92 0.87
N LYS A 63 6.13 2.19 0.71
CA LYS A 63 6.72 2.97 1.78
C LYS A 63 5.87 4.20 2.04
N LEU A 64 5.59 4.45 3.32
CA LEU A 64 4.79 5.60 3.76
C LEU A 64 5.38 6.06 5.08
N GLU A 65 5.99 7.25 5.09
CA GLU A 65 6.68 7.79 6.25
C GLU A 65 7.72 6.78 6.76
N GLU A 66 7.57 6.27 7.99
CA GLU A 66 8.52 5.33 8.56
C GLU A 66 8.09 3.87 8.40
N ILE A 67 6.98 3.65 7.70
CA ILE A 67 6.42 2.31 7.51
C ILE A 67 6.84 1.79 6.14
N THR A 68 7.34 0.56 6.10
CA THR A 68 7.66 -0.14 4.86
C THR A 68 6.88 -1.45 4.84
N ILE A 69 6.08 -1.66 3.80
CA ILE A 69 5.26 -2.86 3.65
C ILE A 69 5.72 -3.63 2.43
N SER A 70 6.13 -4.87 2.63
CA SER A 70 6.51 -5.76 1.52
C SER A 70 5.31 -6.63 1.17
N ILE A 71 4.97 -6.69 -0.11
CA ILE A 71 3.90 -7.53 -0.60
C ILE A 71 4.46 -8.91 -0.94
N THR A 72 3.89 -9.94 -0.36
CA THR A 72 4.33 -11.31 -0.58
C THR A 72 3.16 -12.18 -1.01
N LYS A 73 3.45 -13.41 -1.39
CA LYS A 73 2.42 -14.34 -1.78
C LYS A 73 2.47 -15.64 -0.99
#